data_18305e66d1715b9f6fc0877e43e6e318
#
_entry.id   18305e66d1715b9f6fc0877e43e6e318
#
_cell.length_a   1.000
_cell.length_b   1.000
_cell.length_c   1.000
_cell.angle_alpha   90.00
_cell.angle_beta   90.00
_cell.angle_gamma   90.00
#
_symmetry.space_group_name_H-M   'P 1'
#
loop_
_entity.id
_entity.type
_entity.pdbx_description
1 polymer ?
#
loop_
_entity_poly.entity_id
_entity_poly.type
_entity_poly.pdbx_seq_one_letter_code
_entity_poly.pdbx_strand_id
1 'polypeptide(L)'
;MFGYTVEGFSLPDFNWTFALSDEVANTDSLEGLAVEQDTAHENTVKLATDGGKILGFILVAEDGKSQGEGITVTVSLKGGHRVASSAKLAVGDHVVGAGAGKVKKDTASASGIVVFEAIDANTAVVLQK
;
A
#
# COMPACT_ATOMS: atom_id res chain seq x y z
N MET A 1 -19.31 -7.03 6.51
CA MET A 1 -18.78 -7.06 6.94
C MET A 1 -18.65 -6.77 6.71
N PHE A 2 -18.70 -6.56 7.19
CA PHE A 2 -18.38 -6.32 7.49
C PHE A 2 -18.30 -6.05 7.82
N GLY A 3 -18.74 -5.93 8.28
CA GLY A 3 -18.22 -5.68 8.95
C GLY A 3 -18.75 -5.83 9.22
N TYR A 4 -18.77 -6.00 9.70
CA TYR A 4 -18.85 -6.32 10.29
C TYR A 4 -19.04 -6.52 11.00
N THR A 5 -19.33 -6.50 11.71
CA THR A 5 -19.01 -6.79 12.56
C THR A 5 -19.51 -7.34 13.05
N VAL A 6 -19.92 -7.69 13.60
CA VAL A 6 -19.84 -8.30 14.32
C VAL A 6 -20.36 -8.20 15.01
N GLU A 7 -20.98 -8.26 15.78
CA GLU A 7 -20.91 -8.06 16.52
C GLU A 7 -21.15 -7.49 16.50
N GLY A 8 -22.02 -7.23 16.65
CA GLY A 8 -21.74 -6.20 16.18
C GLY A 8 -20.78 -6.15 16.01
N PHE A 9 -20.81 -6.48 15.62
CA PHE A 9 -19.50 -6.45 15.39
C PHE A 9 -19.17 -5.79 14.09
N SER A 10 -18.83 -4.57 14.17
CA SER A 10 -18.10 -4.09 13.03
C SER A 10 -16.76 -4.75 13.07
N LEU A 11 -16.31 -5.21 11.96
CA LEU A 11 -14.94 -5.65 11.87
C LEU A 11 -14.02 -4.50 12.19
N PRO A 12 -12.96 -4.73 12.94
CA PRO A 12 -11.95 -3.69 13.11
C PRO A 12 -11.50 -3.24 11.75
N ASP A 13 -11.45 -1.96 11.56
CA ASP A 13 -10.92 -1.42 10.33
C ASP A 13 -9.44 -1.74 10.26
N PHE A 14 -9.02 -2.32 9.17
CA PHE A 14 -7.60 -2.52 8.91
C PHE A 14 -7.02 -1.35 8.13
N ASN A 15 -7.66 -0.20 8.23
CA ASN A 15 -7.23 1.04 7.60
C ASN A 15 -6.72 1.97 8.68
N TRP A 16 -5.65 2.68 8.39
CA TRP A 16 -5.06 3.62 9.33
C TRP A 16 -4.58 4.85 8.57
N THR A 17 -4.67 6.01 9.19
CA THR A 17 -4.24 7.26 8.56
C THR A 17 -2.85 7.63 9.05
N PHE A 18 -1.96 7.89 8.10
CA PHE A 18 -0.57 8.24 8.37
C PHE A 18 -0.21 9.53 7.66
N ALA A 19 0.83 10.19 8.15
CA ALA A 19 1.50 11.23 7.38
C ALA A 19 2.33 10.57 6.29
N LEU A 20 2.44 11.23 5.13
CA LEU A 20 3.32 10.77 4.04
C LEU A 20 4.53 11.68 4.01
N SER A 21 5.73 11.12 4.10
CA SER A 21 6.96 11.91 4.09
C SER A 21 7.39 12.33 2.69
N ASP A 22 6.92 11.64 1.65
CA ASP A 22 7.25 12.01 0.28
C ASP A 22 6.50 13.27 -0.15
N GLU A 23 7.16 14.10 -0.96
CA GLU A 23 6.51 15.25 -1.57
C GLU A 23 6.07 14.87 -2.97
N VAL A 24 4.80 15.08 -3.27
CA VAL A 24 4.25 14.81 -4.59
C VAL A 24 3.38 15.98 -5.02
N ALA A 25 3.34 16.22 -6.32
CA ALA A 25 2.60 17.36 -6.87
C ALA A 25 1.09 17.08 -6.94
N ASN A 26 0.70 15.82 -7.08
CA ASN A 26 -0.70 15.45 -7.29
C ASN A 26 -1.02 14.21 -6.46
N THR A 27 -1.93 14.37 -5.48
CA THR A 27 -2.31 13.28 -4.59
C THR A 27 -3.15 12.21 -5.30
N ASP A 28 -3.77 12.52 -6.43
CA ASP A 28 -4.58 11.55 -7.15
C ASP A 28 -3.75 10.37 -7.66
N SER A 29 -2.46 10.59 -7.91
CA SER A 29 -1.57 9.54 -8.39
C SER A 29 -1.12 8.58 -7.28
N LEU A 30 -1.47 8.87 -6.03
CA LEU A 30 -1.02 8.07 -4.89
C LEU A 30 -1.91 6.86 -4.59
N GLU A 31 -3.15 6.87 -5.07
CA GLU A 31 -4.08 5.77 -4.76
C GLU A 31 -3.57 4.47 -5.35
N GLY A 32 -3.60 3.42 -4.55
CA GLY A 32 -3.14 2.09 -4.96
C GLY A 32 -1.65 1.85 -4.82
N LEU A 33 -0.87 2.86 -4.47
CA LEU A 33 0.57 2.68 -4.33
C LEU A 33 0.92 2.02 -3.01
N ALA A 34 1.98 1.20 -3.03
CA ALA A 34 2.49 0.55 -1.82
C ALA A 34 3.30 1.54 -0.99
N VAL A 35 3.16 1.41 0.32
CA VAL A 35 3.92 2.24 1.26
C VAL A 35 4.66 1.36 2.25
N GLU A 36 5.75 1.91 2.79
CA GLU A 36 6.50 1.29 3.86
C GLU A 36 6.58 2.24 5.04
N GLN A 37 6.91 1.72 6.21
CA GLN A 37 7.04 2.54 7.40
C GLN A 37 8.25 3.47 7.24
N ASP A 38 8.06 4.75 7.55
CA ASP A 38 9.17 5.69 7.67
C ASP A 38 9.63 5.68 9.14
N THR A 39 10.72 4.99 9.40
CA THR A 39 11.20 4.80 10.77
C THR A 39 11.87 6.04 11.36
N ALA A 40 12.06 7.09 10.57
CA ALA A 40 12.62 8.35 11.06
C ALA A 40 11.58 9.23 11.75
N HIS A 41 10.28 8.95 11.56
CA HIS A 41 9.20 9.76 12.11
C HIS A 41 8.08 8.86 12.62
N GLU A 42 7.34 9.35 13.62
CA GLU A 42 6.19 8.63 14.16
C GLU A 42 4.98 8.77 13.23
N ASN A 43 4.19 7.72 13.14
CA ASN A 43 2.93 7.69 12.37
C ASN A 43 3.11 8.16 10.93
N THR A 44 4.25 7.83 10.35
CA THR A 44 4.62 8.30 9.01
C THR A 44 4.95 7.11 8.12
N VAL A 45 4.51 7.19 6.88
CA VAL A 45 4.85 6.22 5.84
C VAL A 45 5.51 6.95 4.69
N LYS A 46 6.17 6.19 3.83
CA LYS A 46 6.73 6.69 2.58
C LYS A 46 6.43 5.68 1.48
N LEU A 47 6.52 6.11 0.24
CA LEU A 47 6.31 5.21 -0.88
C LEU A 47 7.34 4.08 -0.81
N ALA A 48 6.91 2.87 -1.10
CA ALA A 48 7.77 1.69 -0.99
C ALA A 48 9.01 1.86 -1.86
N THR A 49 10.17 1.62 -1.25
CA THR A 49 11.46 1.68 -1.93
C THR A 49 11.81 0.32 -2.52
N ASP A 50 12.82 0.28 -3.37
CA ASP A 50 13.25 -0.96 -4.01
C ASP A 50 13.72 -1.96 -2.95
N GLY A 51 13.05 -3.10 -2.88
CA GLY A 51 13.30 -4.12 -1.87
C GLY A 51 12.65 -3.84 -0.52
N GLY A 52 11.94 -2.74 -0.38
CA GLY A 52 11.33 -2.34 0.89
C GLY A 52 10.17 -3.24 1.29
N LYS A 53 9.99 -3.39 2.60
CA LYS A 53 8.90 -4.19 3.15
C LYS A 53 7.62 -3.37 3.14
N ILE A 54 6.62 -3.86 2.42
CA ILE A 54 5.35 -3.16 2.28
C ILE A 54 4.55 -3.25 3.57
N LEU A 55 4.10 -2.08 4.07
CA LEU A 55 3.19 -2.00 5.20
C LEU A 55 1.73 -2.12 4.73
N GLY A 56 1.39 -1.47 3.63
CA GLY A 56 0.05 -1.49 3.09
C GLY A 56 -0.03 -0.71 1.79
N PHE A 57 -1.26 -0.40 1.37
CA PHE A 57 -1.52 0.27 0.11
C PHE A 57 -2.43 1.47 0.34
N ILE A 58 -2.16 2.56 -0.36
CA ILE A 58 -2.90 3.81 -0.18
C ILE A 58 -4.30 3.67 -0.76
N LEU A 59 -5.32 3.94 0.06
CA LEU A 59 -6.70 4.01 -0.39
C LEU A 59 -7.09 5.42 -0.79
N VAL A 60 -6.71 6.40 0.03
CA VAL A 60 -7.06 7.82 -0.17
C VAL A 60 -5.89 8.66 0.28
N ALA A 61 -5.63 9.74 -0.44
CA ALA A 61 -4.61 10.71 -0.06
C ALA A 61 -5.24 12.10 -0.02
N GLU A 62 -4.88 12.88 0.99
CA GLU A 62 -5.36 14.24 1.16
C GLU A 62 -4.18 15.19 1.27
N ASP A 63 -4.28 16.31 0.55
CA ASP A 63 -3.25 17.33 0.56
C ASP A 63 -3.65 18.45 1.53
N GLY A 64 -2.97 18.51 2.67
CA GLY A 64 -3.22 19.53 3.70
C GLY A 64 -2.38 20.79 3.54
N LYS A 65 -1.71 20.96 2.40
CA LYS A 65 -0.77 22.09 2.23
C LYS A 65 -1.44 23.45 2.40
N SER A 66 -2.68 23.58 1.95
CA SER A 66 -3.41 24.85 2.10
C SER A 66 -3.69 25.22 3.54
N GLN A 67 -3.61 24.27 4.45
CA GLN A 67 -3.82 24.46 5.88
C GLN A 67 -2.51 24.39 6.65
N GLY A 68 -1.38 24.43 5.97
CA GLY A 68 -0.07 24.35 6.59
C GLY A 68 0.34 22.92 6.98
N GLU A 69 -0.41 21.93 6.53
CA GLU A 69 -0.13 20.53 6.82
C GLU A 69 0.44 19.84 5.58
N GLY A 70 1.06 18.70 5.79
CA GLY A 70 1.54 17.90 4.68
C GLY A 70 0.46 16.98 4.13
N ILE A 71 0.90 16.01 3.34
CA ILE A 71 0.00 15.02 2.77
C ILE A 71 -0.28 13.96 3.82
N THR A 72 -1.55 13.56 3.96
CA THR A 72 -1.94 12.42 4.77
C THR A 72 -2.53 11.35 3.88
N VAL A 73 -2.31 10.09 4.24
CA VAL A 73 -2.81 8.96 3.46
C VAL A 73 -3.52 7.99 4.37
N THR A 74 -4.62 7.43 3.87
CA THR A 74 -5.29 6.32 4.53
C THR A 74 -4.80 5.04 3.87
N VAL A 75 -4.21 4.17 4.66
CA VAL A 75 -3.53 2.96 4.19
C VAL A 75 -4.34 1.74 4.61
N SER A 76 -4.61 0.86 3.66
CA SER A 76 -5.21 -0.43 3.95
C SER A 76 -4.09 -1.39 4.34
N LEU A 77 -4.23 -1.99 5.52
CA LEU A 77 -3.22 -2.90 6.08
C LEU A 77 -3.52 -4.36 5.76
N LYS A 78 -4.69 -4.66 5.22
CA LYS A 78 -5.10 -6.01 4.84
C LYS A 78 -6.05 -5.95 3.64
N GLY A 79 -6.22 -7.08 2.98
CA GLY A 79 -7.22 -7.22 1.93
C GLY A 79 -6.62 -7.26 0.54
N GLY A 80 -7.48 -7.20 -0.46
CA GLY A 80 -7.08 -7.26 -1.86
C GLY A 80 -6.87 -5.88 -2.46
N HIS A 81 -5.84 -5.74 -3.28
CA HIS A 81 -5.49 -4.46 -3.89
C HIS A 81 -5.02 -4.65 -5.32
N ARG A 82 -5.46 -3.74 -6.19
CA ARG A 82 -4.90 -3.64 -7.54
C ARG A 82 -3.68 -2.73 -7.45
N VAL A 83 -2.52 -3.23 -7.88
CA VAL A 83 -1.27 -2.53 -7.68
C VAL A 83 -0.48 -2.44 -8.98
N ALA A 84 0.38 -1.41 -9.07
CA ALA A 84 1.32 -1.28 -10.18
C ALA A 84 2.58 -2.07 -9.85
N SER A 85 3.09 -2.80 -10.84
CA SER A 85 4.33 -3.57 -10.69
C SER A 85 5.38 -3.08 -11.67
N SER A 86 6.64 -3.28 -11.32
CA SER A 86 7.76 -2.88 -12.18
C SER A 86 8.01 -3.91 -13.28
N ALA A 87 7.49 -5.12 -13.12
CA ALA A 87 7.65 -6.20 -14.10
C ALA A 87 6.45 -7.14 -13.97
N LYS A 88 6.31 -8.03 -14.93
CA LYS A 88 5.21 -8.99 -14.94
C LYS A 88 5.32 -9.92 -13.73
N LEU A 89 4.20 -10.09 -13.02
CA LEU A 89 4.11 -10.99 -11.89
C LEU A 89 3.32 -12.23 -12.30
N ALA A 90 3.52 -13.31 -11.56
CA ALA A 90 2.77 -14.55 -11.76
C ALA A 90 1.92 -14.82 -10.51
N VAL A 91 0.79 -15.49 -10.71
CA VAL A 91 -0.07 -15.89 -9.60
C VAL A 91 0.73 -16.73 -8.61
N GLY A 92 0.62 -16.39 -7.34
CA GLY A 92 1.35 -17.06 -6.28
C GLY A 92 2.67 -16.41 -5.89
N ASP A 93 3.15 -15.43 -6.68
CA ASP A 93 4.36 -14.69 -6.31
C ASP A 93 4.12 -13.88 -5.06
N HIS A 94 5.13 -13.83 -4.18
CA HIS A 94 5.15 -12.87 -3.07
C HIS A 94 5.76 -11.58 -3.59
N VAL A 95 5.38 -10.44 -3.01
CA VAL A 95 5.84 -9.14 -3.51
C VAL A 95 6.46 -8.29 -2.42
N VAL A 96 7.42 -7.46 -2.83
CA VAL A 96 8.03 -6.39 -2.02
C VAL A 96 8.03 -5.11 -2.84
N GLY A 97 8.50 -4.02 -2.25
CA GLY A 97 8.59 -2.74 -2.95
C GLY A 97 9.54 -2.81 -4.13
N ALA A 98 9.23 -2.04 -5.15
CA ALA A 98 10.07 -1.90 -6.35
C ALA A 98 10.55 -0.46 -6.56
N GLY A 99 10.21 0.44 -5.64
CA GLY A 99 10.48 1.85 -5.77
C GLY A 99 9.26 2.63 -6.24
N ALA A 100 9.13 3.87 -5.79
CA ALA A 100 8.06 4.78 -6.16
C ALA A 100 6.65 4.21 -5.91
N GLY A 101 6.51 3.34 -4.91
CA GLY A 101 5.22 2.75 -4.57
C GLY A 101 4.80 1.56 -5.44
N LYS A 102 5.64 1.13 -6.37
CA LYS A 102 5.39 -0.06 -7.18
C LYS A 102 5.85 -1.32 -6.45
N VAL A 103 5.43 -2.46 -6.95
CA VAL A 103 5.80 -3.76 -6.37
C VAL A 103 6.57 -4.61 -7.36
N LYS A 104 7.31 -5.57 -6.84
CA LYS A 104 8.04 -6.56 -7.64
C LYS A 104 8.05 -7.89 -6.90
N LYS A 105 8.45 -8.95 -7.60
CA LYS A 105 8.54 -10.26 -6.99
C LYS A 105 9.57 -10.26 -5.87
N ASP A 106 9.18 -10.85 -4.74
CA ASP A 106 10.10 -11.10 -3.61
C ASP A 106 10.76 -12.44 -3.85
N THR A 107 12.04 -12.42 -4.21
CA THR A 107 12.78 -13.64 -4.50
C THR A 107 12.97 -14.53 -3.27
N ALA A 108 12.88 -13.95 -2.07
CA ALA A 108 12.96 -14.72 -0.83
C ALA A 108 11.63 -15.37 -0.45
N SER A 109 10.53 -14.98 -1.12
CA SER A 109 9.17 -15.47 -0.85
C SER A 109 8.77 -15.37 0.62
N ALA A 110 9.25 -14.31 1.30
CA ALA A 110 9.04 -14.12 2.73
C ALA A 110 7.91 -13.13 3.06
N SER A 111 7.47 -12.36 2.08
CA SER A 111 6.42 -11.37 2.27
C SER A 111 5.06 -12.06 2.46
N GLY A 112 4.19 -11.46 3.26
CA GLY A 112 2.83 -11.95 3.45
C GLY A 112 1.86 -11.49 2.37
N ILE A 113 2.34 -10.85 1.29
CA ILE A 113 1.52 -10.30 0.22
C ILE A 113 1.72 -11.16 -1.01
N VAL A 114 0.63 -11.72 -1.53
CA VAL A 114 0.69 -12.74 -2.60
C VAL A 114 -0.13 -12.25 -3.79
N VAL A 115 0.38 -12.47 -4.99
CA VAL A 115 -0.34 -12.16 -6.23
C VAL A 115 -1.48 -13.14 -6.41
N PHE A 116 -2.68 -12.61 -6.56
CA PHE A 116 -3.89 -13.40 -6.79
C PHE A 116 -4.33 -13.39 -8.24
N GLU A 117 -4.05 -12.29 -8.94
CA GLU A 117 -4.39 -12.17 -10.35
C GLU A 117 -3.32 -11.33 -11.05
N ALA A 118 -2.75 -11.87 -12.12
CA ALA A 118 -1.80 -11.13 -12.95
C ALA A 118 -2.58 -10.55 -14.14
N ILE A 119 -2.76 -9.22 -14.13
CA ILE A 119 -3.59 -8.56 -15.13
C ILE A 119 -2.80 -8.33 -16.41
N ASP A 120 -1.63 -7.68 -16.28
CA ASP A 120 -0.76 -7.44 -17.42
C ASP A 120 0.69 -7.29 -16.94
N ALA A 121 1.57 -6.77 -17.81
CA ALA A 121 2.99 -6.67 -17.49
C ALA A 121 3.30 -5.73 -16.34
N ASN A 122 2.36 -4.83 -16.01
CA ASN A 122 2.61 -3.79 -15.01
C ASN A 122 1.51 -3.67 -13.96
N THR A 123 0.55 -4.60 -13.95
CA THR A 123 -0.58 -4.52 -13.02
C THR A 123 -0.93 -5.90 -12.50
N ALA A 124 -1.22 -5.98 -11.22
CA ALA A 124 -1.63 -7.23 -10.59
C ALA A 124 -2.61 -6.94 -9.46
N VAL A 125 -3.38 -7.96 -9.07
CA VAL A 125 -4.17 -7.92 -7.84
C VAL A 125 -3.44 -8.76 -6.82
N VAL A 126 -3.17 -8.17 -5.66
CA VAL A 126 -2.48 -8.84 -4.56
C VAL A 126 -3.40 -8.97 -3.37
N LEU A 127 -3.15 -9.97 -2.54
CA LEU A 127 -3.86 -10.17 -1.30
C LEU A 127 -2.87 -10.03 -0.15
N GLN A 128 -3.16 -9.10 0.75
CA GLN A 128 -2.37 -8.85 1.95
C GLN A 128 -3.11 -9.45 3.14
N LYS A 129 -2.43 -10.31 3.84
CA LYS A 129 -3.00 -10.95 5.02
C LYS A 129 -2.62 -10.24 6.29
#